data_649c9ffae3d15086092fc21bb3c503d0
#
_entry.id   649c9ffae3d15086092fc21bb3c503d0
#
_cell.length_a   1.000
_cell.length_b   1.000
_cell.length_c   1.000
_cell.angle_alpha   90.00
_cell.angle_beta   90.00
_cell.angle_gamma   90.00
#
_symmetry.space_group_name_H-M   'P 1'
#
loop_
_entity.id
_entity.type
_entity.pdbx_description
1 polymer ?
#
loop_
_entity_poly.entity_id
_entity_poly.type
_entity_poly.pdbx_seq_one_letter_code
_entity_poly.pdbx_strand_id
1 'polypeptide(L)'
;MEDLAAVYNLNRQAFDSCWSLQSLYSALESGYELIICEADGELAGYLLSMTILDETQIMQIAVAKSFLRQGVAEAISRFLIDSSSGVAVVLLEVRRSNLAAIALYAKLGFQERGCRKNYYAADASGFSEDALLMDLKLH
;
A
#
# COMPACT_ATOMS: atom_id res chain seq x y z
N MET A 1 -16.16 9.16 -11.01
CA MET A 1 -14.99 9.53 -10.22
C MET A 1 -13.71 9.44 -11.03
N GLU A 2 -13.21 10.59 -11.39
CA GLU A 2 -11.99 10.68 -12.20
C GLU A 2 -10.77 10.08 -11.50
N ASP A 3 -10.65 10.34 -10.20
CA ASP A 3 -9.52 9.82 -9.41
C ASP A 3 -9.50 8.31 -9.35
N LEU A 4 -10.66 7.67 -9.30
CA LEU A 4 -10.72 6.21 -9.22
C LEU A 4 -10.27 5.57 -10.53
N ALA A 5 -10.58 6.19 -11.67
CA ALA A 5 -10.09 5.70 -12.96
C ALA A 5 -8.56 5.79 -13.04
N ALA A 6 -7.98 6.88 -12.54
CA ALA A 6 -6.51 7.04 -12.51
C ALA A 6 -5.87 6.02 -11.57
N VAL A 7 -6.48 5.77 -10.42
CA VAL A 7 -6.00 4.75 -9.47
C VAL A 7 -6.06 3.37 -10.11
N TYR A 8 -7.15 3.05 -10.80
CA TYR A 8 -7.29 1.78 -11.49
C TYR A 8 -6.19 1.57 -12.54
N ASN A 9 -5.92 2.60 -13.33
CA ASN A 9 -4.87 2.52 -14.34
C ASN A 9 -3.49 2.31 -13.71
N LEU A 10 -3.20 3.01 -12.63
CA LEU A 10 -1.93 2.84 -11.93
C LEU A 10 -1.83 1.45 -11.29
N ASN A 11 -2.93 0.94 -10.73
CA ASN A 11 -2.98 -0.39 -10.15
C ASN A 11 -2.61 -1.46 -11.19
N ARG A 12 -3.13 -1.34 -12.41
CA ARG A 12 -2.83 -2.28 -13.50
C ARG A 12 -1.35 -2.24 -13.90
N GLN A 13 -0.72 -1.06 -13.83
CA GLN A 13 0.69 -0.91 -14.17
C GLN A 13 1.62 -1.42 -13.07
N ALA A 14 1.20 -1.28 -11.82
CA ALA A 14 2.06 -1.56 -10.67
C ALA A 14 2.01 -3.00 -10.18
N PHE A 15 0.92 -3.72 -10.43
CA PHE A 15 0.70 -5.05 -9.86
C PHE A 15 0.34 -6.07 -10.93
N ASP A 16 0.93 -7.27 -10.81
CA ASP A 16 0.60 -8.41 -11.68
C ASP A 16 -0.83 -8.87 -11.45
N SER A 17 -1.24 -8.90 -10.19
CA SER A 17 -2.61 -9.26 -9.80
C SER A 17 -3.34 -8.00 -9.41
N CYS A 18 -3.93 -7.33 -10.39
CA CYS A 18 -4.59 -6.04 -10.17
C CYS A 18 -6.07 -6.21 -9.83
N TRP A 19 -6.59 -5.21 -9.13
CA TRP A 19 -8.02 -5.15 -8.83
C TRP A 19 -8.76 -4.61 -10.04
N SER A 20 -9.99 -5.08 -10.25
CA SER A 20 -10.88 -4.48 -11.25
C SER A 20 -11.38 -3.13 -10.76
N LEU A 21 -11.88 -2.30 -11.67
CA LEU A 21 -12.49 -1.02 -11.29
C LEU A 21 -13.68 -1.26 -10.35
N GLN A 22 -14.46 -2.30 -10.62
CA GLN A 22 -15.60 -2.66 -9.78
C GLN A 22 -15.15 -3.07 -8.38
N SER A 23 -14.06 -3.82 -8.26
CA SER A 23 -13.53 -4.22 -6.95
C SER A 23 -13.03 -3.02 -6.15
N LEU A 24 -12.37 -2.07 -6.79
CA LEU A 24 -11.94 -0.84 -6.14
C LEU A 24 -13.14 -0.03 -5.64
N TYR A 25 -14.15 0.11 -6.47
CA TYR A 25 -15.36 0.83 -6.12
C TYR A 25 -16.06 0.18 -4.93
N SER A 26 -16.21 -1.14 -4.98
CA SER A 26 -16.84 -1.91 -3.89
C SER A 26 -16.06 -1.81 -2.58
N ALA A 27 -14.73 -1.79 -2.65
CA ALA A 27 -13.90 -1.66 -1.46
C ALA A 27 -14.14 -0.30 -0.79
N LEU A 28 -14.20 0.78 -1.57
CA LEU A 28 -14.45 2.12 -1.03
C LEU A 28 -15.84 2.22 -0.42
N GLU A 29 -16.85 1.59 -1.03
CA GLU A 29 -18.18 1.54 -0.45
C GLU A 29 -18.23 0.74 0.86
N SER A 30 -17.33 -0.24 1.01
CA SER A 30 -17.23 -1.07 2.21
C SER A 30 -16.42 -0.45 3.34
N GLY A 31 -15.93 0.76 3.17
CA GLY A 31 -15.20 1.48 4.21
C GLY A 31 -13.69 1.52 4.05
N TYR A 32 -13.14 1.00 2.96
CA TYR A 32 -11.72 1.18 2.65
C TYR A 32 -11.45 2.65 2.38
N GLU A 33 -10.29 3.11 2.77
CA GLU A 33 -9.88 4.51 2.59
C GLU A 33 -8.80 4.62 1.53
N LEU A 34 -8.90 5.67 0.72
CA LEU A 34 -7.97 5.92 -0.37
C LEU A 34 -7.30 7.27 -0.16
N ILE A 35 -5.97 7.25 -0.08
CA ILE A 35 -5.16 8.47 -0.03
C ILE A 35 -4.51 8.63 -1.40
N ILE A 36 -4.66 9.81 -1.98
CA ILE A 36 -4.14 10.12 -3.31
C ILE A 36 -3.09 11.21 -3.20
N CYS A 37 -1.99 11.02 -3.91
CA CYS A 37 -0.97 12.06 -4.08
C CYS A 37 -0.97 12.52 -5.52
N GLU A 38 -1.21 13.82 -5.73
CA GLU A 38 -1.15 14.42 -7.05
C GLU A 38 0.06 15.34 -7.15
N ALA A 39 0.67 15.36 -8.32
CA ALA A 39 1.78 16.25 -8.61
C ALA A 39 1.69 16.64 -10.07
N ASP A 40 1.85 17.92 -10.36
CA ASP A 40 1.80 18.48 -11.72
C ASP A 40 0.51 18.11 -12.48
N GLY A 41 -0.60 18.02 -11.74
CA GLY A 41 -1.91 17.71 -12.34
C GLY A 41 -2.11 16.22 -12.63
N GLU A 42 -1.19 15.36 -12.22
CA GLU A 42 -1.24 13.92 -12.47
C GLU A 42 -1.26 13.13 -11.17
N LEU A 43 -1.79 11.92 -11.21
CA LEU A 43 -1.72 11.00 -10.08
C LEU A 43 -0.28 10.50 -9.92
N ALA A 44 0.39 10.90 -8.85
CA ALA A 44 1.74 10.46 -8.55
C ALA A 44 1.75 9.13 -7.80
N GLY A 45 0.75 8.89 -6.96
CA GLY A 45 0.66 7.65 -6.20
C GLY A 45 -0.61 7.59 -5.37
N TYR A 46 -0.86 6.42 -4.79
CA TYR A 46 -2.01 6.24 -3.91
C TYR A 46 -1.70 5.20 -2.84
N LEU A 47 -2.48 5.25 -1.77
CA LEU A 47 -2.46 4.24 -0.71
C LEU A 47 -3.90 3.84 -0.42
N LEU A 48 -4.16 2.55 -0.39
CA LEU A 48 -5.46 1.97 -0.04
C LEU A 48 -5.31 1.29 1.32
N SER A 49 -6.16 1.65 2.27
CA SER A 49 -6.11 1.11 3.62
C SER A 49 -7.49 0.77 4.14
N MET A 50 -7.51 -0.04 5.20
CA MET A 50 -8.74 -0.40 5.90
C MET A 50 -8.47 -0.31 7.40
N THR A 51 -9.38 0.33 8.12
CA THR A 51 -9.29 0.44 9.58
C THR A 51 -10.44 -0.32 10.21
N ILE A 52 -10.09 -1.25 11.09
CA ILE A 52 -11.06 -2.01 11.88
C ILE A 52 -10.69 -1.80 13.35
N LEU A 53 -11.60 -1.21 14.12
CA LEU A 53 -11.37 -0.84 15.51
C LEU A 53 -10.16 0.10 15.60
N ASP A 54 -9.08 -0.31 16.24
CA ASP A 54 -7.89 0.51 16.43
C ASP A 54 -6.70 0.04 15.57
N GLU A 55 -6.97 -0.79 14.55
CA GLU A 55 -5.94 -1.30 13.65
C GLU A 55 -6.19 -0.83 12.21
N THR A 56 -5.17 -0.24 11.60
CA THR A 56 -5.19 0.13 10.20
C THR A 56 -4.28 -0.81 9.42
N GLN A 57 -4.81 -1.42 8.37
CA GLN A 57 -4.01 -2.25 7.47
C GLN A 57 -3.81 -1.53 6.15
N ILE A 58 -2.55 -1.38 5.74
CA ILE A 58 -2.23 -0.88 4.41
C ILE A 58 -2.42 -2.03 3.44
N MET A 59 -3.36 -1.88 2.51
CA MET A 59 -3.69 -2.93 1.54
C MET A 59 -2.83 -2.82 0.29
N GLN A 60 -2.62 -1.60 -0.18
CA GLN A 60 -1.81 -1.32 -1.36
C GLN A 60 -1.20 0.07 -1.27
N ILE A 61 0.00 0.19 -1.82
CA ILE A 61 0.62 1.49 -2.06
C ILE A 61 1.32 1.40 -3.41
N ALA A 62 1.11 2.38 -4.27
CA ALA A 62 1.69 2.41 -5.60
C ALA A 62 2.12 3.82 -5.97
N VAL A 63 3.22 3.91 -6.71
CA VAL A 63 3.77 5.19 -7.21
C VAL A 63 3.93 5.06 -8.72
N ALA A 64 3.49 6.09 -9.45
CA ALA A 64 3.64 6.13 -10.89
C ALA A 64 5.12 6.17 -11.27
N LYS A 65 5.48 5.51 -12.38
CA LYS A 65 6.87 5.38 -12.81
C LYS A 65 7.59 6.73 -12.93
N SER A 66 6.91 7.75 -13.44
CA SER A 66 7.50 9.07 -13.61
C SER A 66 7.75 9.80 -12.30
N PHE A 67 7.22 9.30 -11.20
CA PHE A 67 7.37 9.90 -9.87
C PHE A 67 8.15 9.02 -8.89
N LEU A 68 8.76 7.95 -9.38
CA LEU A 68 9.58 7.07 -8.53
C LEU A 68 10.80 7.82 -8.00
N ARG A 69 11.24 7.46 -6.80
CA ARG A 69 12.42 8.02 -6.13
C ARG A 69 12.30 9.51 -5.81
N GLN A 70 11.08 10.00 -5.70
CA GLN A 70 10.81 11.39 -5.34
C GLN A 70 10.13 11.53 -3.97
N GLY A 71 10.12 10.46 -3.20
CA GLY A 71 9.56 10.49 -1.85
C GLY A 71 8.04 10.41 -1.79
N VAL A 72 7.37 10.01 -2.86
CA VAL A 72 5.90 9.95 -2.90
C VAL A 72 5.37 8.91 -1.91
N ALA A 73 5.94 7.70 -1.93
CA ALA A 73 5.50 6.64 -1.02
C ALA A 73 5.70 7.04 0.44
N GLU A 74 6.81 7.67 0.75
CA GLU A 74 7.09 8.15 2.11
C GLU A 74 6.09 9.23 2.51
N ALA A 75 5.81 10.18 1.63
CA ALA A 75 4.87 11.28 1.92
C ALA A 75 3.47 10.74 2.18
N ILE A 76 2.99 9.81 1.37
CA ILE A 76 1.67 9.22 1.54
C ILE A 76 1.60 8.43 2.84
N SER A 77 2.64 7.65 3.13
CA SER A 77 2.69 6.85 4.36
C SER A 77 2.72 7.72 5.61
N ARG A 78 3.48 8.81 5.58
CA ARG A 78 3.51 9.76 6.70
C ARG A 78 2.16 10.44 6.89
N PHE A 79 1.49 10.76 5.81
CA PHE A 79 0.15 11.34 5.86
C PHE A 79 -0.83 10.38 6.57
N LEU A 80 -0.77 9.10 6.21
CA LEU A 80 -1.61 8.09 6.86
C LEU A 80 -1.33 8.04 8.36
N ILE A 81 -0.06 7.96 8.74
CA ILE A 81 0.36 7.86 10.14
C ILE A 81 -0.10 9.09 10.93
N ASP A 82 0.15 10.28 10.38
CA ASP A 82 -0.16 11.54 11.05
C ASP A 82 -1.67 11.78 11.20
N SER A 83 -2.46 11.22 10.29
CA SER A 83 -3.92 11.38 10.32
C SER A 83 -4.64 10.24 11.02
N SER A 84 -3.91 9.27 11.60
CA SER A 84 -4.49 8.07 12.22
C SER A 84 -4.83 8.30 13.69
N SER A 85 -5.82 9.14 13.95
CA SER A 85 -6.31 9.40 15.31
C SER A 85 -7.06 8.18 15.83
N GLY A 86 -6.72 7.73 17.04
CA GLY A 86 -7.38 6.59 17.66
C GLY A 86 -6.90 5.23 17.16
N VAL A 87 -5.92 5.20 16.28
CA VAL A 87 -5.32 3.95 15.77
C VAL A 87 -4.15 3.57 16.66
N ALA A 88 -4.14 2.32 17.11
CA ALA A 88 -3.05 1.82 17.97
C ALA A 88 -1.90 1.23 17.15
N VAL A 89 -2.20 0.63 16.00
CA VAL A 89 -1.20 -0.05 15.19
C VAL A 89 -1.54 0.03 13.71
N VAL A 90 -0.51 0.20 12.88
CA VAL A 90 -0.61 0.12 11.43
C VAL A 90 0.11 -1.16 10.98
N LEU A 91 -0.56 -1.96 10.17
CA LEU A 91 -0.08 -3.26 9.72
C LEU A 91 0.08 -3.25 8.20
N LEU A 92 1.05 -3.99 7.70
CA LEU A 92 1.22 -4.20 6.26
C LEU A 92 1.86 -5.55 5.97
N GLU A 93 1.69 -5.99 4.72
CA GLU A 93 2.38 -7.15 4.18
C GLU A 93 3.16 -6.69 2.95
N VAL A 94 4.38 -7.15 2.80
CA VAL A 94 5.25 -6.75 1.69
C VAL A 94 6.00 -7.98 1.19
N ARG A 95 6.20 -8.06 -0.14
CA ARG A 95 7.02 -9.13 -0.71
C ARG A 95 8.43 -9.05 -0.15
N ARG A 96 8.97 -10.20 0.23
CA ARG A 96 10.31 -10.26 0.80
C ARG A 96 11.37 -9.70 -0.15
N SER A 97 11.16 -9.82 -1.45
CA SER A 97 12.08 -9.30 -2.46
C SER A 97 11.99 -7.77 -2.64
N ASN A 98 10.95 -7.12 -2.12
CA ASN A 98 10.78 -5.68 -2.29
C ASN A 98 11.60 -4.91 -1.27
N LEU A 99 12.92 -4.89 -1.49
CA LEU A 99 13.87 -4.30 -0.55
C LEU A 99 13.66 -2.79 -0.37
N ALA A 100 13.26 -2.10 -1.44
CA ALA A 100 13.02 -0.66 -1.37
C ALA A 100 11.85 -0.33 -0.44
N ALA A 101 10.75 -1.09 -0.55
CA ALA A 101 9.59 -0.90 0.31
C ALA A 101 9.92 -1.26 1.76
N ILE A 102 10.62 -2.37 1.99
CA ILE A 102 11.03 -2.78 3.33
C ILE A 102 11.89 -1.69 3.99
N ALA A 103 12.84 -1.13 3.24
CA ALA A 103 13.69 -0.05 3.74
C ALA A 103 12.88 1.20 4.08
N LEU A 104 11.90 1.55 3.25
CA LEU A 104 11.01 2.67 3.50
C LEU A 104 10.23 2.49 4.80
N TYR A 105 9.62 1.32 4.96
CA TYR A 105 8.82 1.05 6.16
C TYR A 105 9.67 1.00 7.41
N ALA A 106 10.87 0.43 7.33
CA ALA A 106 11.81 0.44 8.45
C ALA A 106 12.20 1.87 8.83
N LYS A 107 12.43 2.74 7.85
CA LYS A 107 12.73 4.15 8.09
C LYS A 107 11.58 4.87 8.81
N LEU A 108 10.34 4.49 8.53
CA LEU A 108 9.16 5.06 9.17
C LEU A 108 8.90 4.50 10.57
N GLY A 109 9.65 3.48 10.98
CA GLY A 109 9.53 2.89 12.31
C GLY A 109 8.83 1.55 12.35
N PHE A 110 8.43 1.01 11.20
CA PHE A 110 7.81 -0.31 11.14
C PHE A 110 8.83 -1.39 11.51
N GLN A 111 8.37 -2.41 12.21
CA GLN A 111 9.18 -3.55 12.62
C GLN A 111 8.64 -4.83 12.02
N GLU A 112 9.53 -5.76 11.73
CA GLU A 112 9.16 -7.08 11.25
C GLU A 112 8.49 -7.86 12.37
N ARG A 113 7.34 -8.48 12.06
CA ARG A 113 6.56 -9.25 13.03
C ARG A 113 6.47 -10.72 12.70
N GLY A 114 6.60 -11.07 11.44
CA GLY A 114 6.47 -12.44 11.02
C GLY A 114 6.58 -12.57 9.53
N CYS A 115 6.28 -13.76 9.05
CA CYS A 115 6.41 -14.09 7.64
C CYS A 115 5.33 -15.10 7.28
N ARG A 116 4.63 -14.88 6.17
CA ARG A 116 3.74 -15.86 5.57
C ARG A 116 4.47 -16.50 4.42
N LYS A 117 4.84 -17.76 4.56
CA LYS A 117 5.57 -18.47 3.53
C LYS A 117 4.69 -18.73 2.31
N ASN A 118 5.26 -18.50 1.13
CA ASN A 118 4.60 -18.76 -0.15
C ASN A 118 3.25 -18.07 -0.29
N TYR A 119 3.12 -16.89 0.33
CA TYR A 119 1.86 -16.15 0.36
C TYR A 119 1.47 -15.60 -1.01
N TYR A 120 2.45 -15.03 -1.72
CA TYR A 120 2.19 -14.49 -3.05
C TYR A 120 2.24 -15.62 -4.07
N ALA A 121 1.28 -15.61 -5.00
CA ALA A 121 1.18 -16.65 -6.01
C ALA A 121 2.45 -16.74 -6.85
N ALA A 122 2.72 -17.92 -7.38
CA ALA A 122 3.86 -18.16 -8.26
C ALA A 122 3.80 -17.21 -9.47
N ASP A 123 4.94 -16.62 -9.80
CA ASP A 123 5.09 -15.78 -10.99
C ASP A 123 5.36 -16.63 -12.23
N ALA A 124 5.71 -15.98 -13.33
CA ALA A 124 6.00 -16.66 -14.60
C ALA A 124 7.18 -17.65 -14.50
N SER A 125 8.06 -17.48 -13.52
CA SER A 125 9.20 -18.38 -13.29
C SER A 125 8.82 -19.60 -12.45
N GLY A 126 7.61 -19.66 -11.90
CA GLY A 126 7.13 -20.76 -11.09
C GLY A 126 7.47 -20.65 -9.62
N PHE A 127 8.03 -19.54 -9.17
CA PHE A 127 8.35 -19.31 -7.75
C PHE A 127 7.29 -18.48 -7.06
N SER A 128 6.82 -18.99 -5.92
CA SER A 128 6.01 -18.19 -5.01
C SER A 128 6.93 -17.39 -4.09
N GLU A 129 6.41 -16.35 -3.47
CA GLU A 129 7.18 -15.50 -2.57
C GLU A 129 6.56 -15.43 -1.18
N ASP A 130 7.42 -15.28 -0.19
CA ASP A 130 6.99 -15.04 1.18
C ASP A 130 6.51 -13.61 1.34
N ALA A 131 5.52 -13.41 2.20
CA ALA A 131 5.10 -12.08 2.64
C ALA A 131 5.75 -11.80 3.98
N LEU A 132 6.42 -10.65 4.07
CA LEU A 132 6.95 -10.15 5.31
C LEU A 132 5.86 -9.32 5.99
N LEU A 133 5.57 -9.62 7.25
CA LEU A 133 4.58 -8.89 8.05
C LEU A 133 5.29 -7.83 8.87
N MET A 134 4.86 -6.59 8.74
CA MET A 134 5.45 -5.46 9.47
C MET A 134 4.35 -4.67 10.19
N ASP A 135 4.70 -4.09 11.32
CA ASP A 135 3.78 -3.21 12.03
C ASP A 135 4.48 -1.98 12.59
N LEU A 136 3.65 -0.95 12.81
CA LEU A 136 4.07 0.28 13.47
C LEU A 136 3.09 0.54 14.60
N LYS A 137 3.58 0.53 15.83
CA LYS A 137 2.76 0.85 17.01
C LYS A 137 2.73 2.35 17.20
N LEU A 138 1.54 2.91 17.26
CA LEU A 138 1.34 4.36 17.41
C LEU A 138 1.12 4.77 18.87
N HIS A 139 0.66 3.84 19.68
CA HIS A 139 0.37 4.10 21.10
C HIS A 139 0.70 2.91 21.97
#